data_cd18edfcede812696f3292a7d4056a63
#
_entry.id   cd18edfcede812696f3292a7d4056a63
#
_cell.length_a   1.000
_cell.length_b   1.000
_cell.length_c   1.000
_cell.angle_alpha   90.00
_cell.angle_beta   90.00
_cell.angle_gamma   90.00
#
_symmetry.space_group_name_H-M   'P 1'
#
loop_
_entity.id
_entity.type
_entity.pdbx_description
1 polymer ?
#
loop_
_entity_poly.entity_id
_entity_poly.type
_entity_poly.pdbx_seq_one_letter_code
_entity_poly.pdbx_strand_id
1 'polypeptide(L)'
;MAQDIKTADIAIIGTGPAGISAAITAKIRNKEILLFGAEPVSSKVAKAHRILNYPGLPAVSGEELAQAYKRHLDELQIAVTKKRVHAVYAMGSYFAIQAGQEQYRADSVILACGMTADKPFPGENEFLGRGVSYCATCDAQFFKGKTVAVIGYTKESVEEAQYLAEIVGKVLYFPMGKEAVLPGLSGNIEICTEKPAEITGTMKVERLKTDGKLYPVDGIFILREAVFPGQLVPGLKTEKNHAAVNLQMETNVAGLFACGDIAGTPYQYIKAAGQGNVAALSAVSYLNRKKETV
;
A
#
# COMPACT_ATOMS: atom_id res chain seq x y z
N MET A 1 10.90 -0.21 26.30
CA MET A 1 9.56 0.35 26.60
C MET A 1 8.64 -0.17 25.51
N ALA A 2 7.54 -0.87 25.85
CA ALA A 2 6.55 -1.28 24.86
C ALA A 2 5.95 0.00 24.25
N GLN A 3 6.05 0.18 22.94
CA GLN A 3 5.36 1.27 22.24
C GLN A 3 3.84 1.04 22.38
N ASP A 4 3.11 2.05 22.84
CA ASP A 4 1.65 2.01 22.88
C ASP A 4 1.12 1.83 21.45
N ILE A 5 0.50 0.68 21.19
CA ILE A 5 -0.07 0.36 19.89
C ILE A 5 -1.33 1.21 19.70
N LYS A 6 -1.31 2.12 18.72
CA LYS A 6 -2.49 2.93 18.35
C LYS A 6 -3.60 2.02 17.82
N THR A 7 -4.80 2.19 18.35
CA THR A 7 -5.99 1.40 18.01
C THR A 7 -7.08 2.25 17.41
N ALA A 8 -7.92 1.67 16.54
CA ALA A 8 -9.12 2.31 15.99
C ALA A 8 -10.21 1.27 15.69
N ASP A 9 -11.44 1.74 15.47
CA ASP A 9 -12.52 0.91 14.96
C ASP A 9 -12.22 0.45 13.53
N ILE A 10 -11.80 1.40 12.65
CA ILE A 10 -11.58 1.17 11.23
C ILE A 10 -10.24 1.77 10.82
N ALA A 11 -9.39 0.96 10.19
CA ALA A 11 -8.22 1.46 9.48
C ALA A 11 -8.52 1.55 7.97
N ILE A 12 -8.20 2.67 7.35
CA ILE A 12 -8.41 2.96 5.93
C ILE A 12 -7.05 3.17 5.28
N ILE A 13 -6.74 2.40 4.26
CA ILE A 13 -5.43 2.42 3.62
C ILE A 13 -5.56 3.06 2.23
N GLY A 14 -5.12 4.30 2.13
CA GLY A 14 -5.13 5.11 0.92
C GLY A 14 -5.95 6.39 1.06
N THR A 15 -5.43 7.48 0.46
CA THR A 15 -6.00 8.84 0.47
C THR A 15 -6.46 9.29 -0.92
N GLY A 16 -6.84 8.33 -1.76
CA GLY A 16 -7.58 8.58 -3.01
C GLY A 16 -9.06 8.80 -2.74
N PRO A 17 -9.88 9.02 -3.80
CA PRO A 17 -11.32 9.27 -3.67
C PRO A 17 -12.06 8.20 -2.86
N ALA A 18 -11.66 6.92 -3.00
CA ALA A 18 -12.25 5.82 -2.26
C ALA A 18 -11.97 5.93 -0.75
N GLY A 19 -10.69 6.10 -0.38
CA GLY A 19 -10.29 6.17 1.03
C GLY A 19 -10.82 7.42 1.73
N ILE A 20 -10.81 8.57 1.06
CA ILE A 20 -11.37 9.82 1.60
C ILE A 20 -12.87 9.68 1.81
N SER A 21 -13.61 9.15 0.83
CA SER A 21 -15.05 8.91 0.97
C SER A 21 -15.35 7.93 2.10
N ALA A 22 -14.55 6.87 2.24
CA ALA A 22 -14.67 5.93 3.35
C ALA A 22 -14.40 6.60 4.71
N ALA A 23 -13.35 7.43 4.81
CA ALA A 23 -12.98 8.12 6.04
C ALA A 23 -14.08 9.11 6.49
N ILE A 24 -14.58 9.92 5.57
CA ILE A 24 -15.69 10.86 5.81
C ILE A 24 -16.92 10.09 6.31
N THR A 25 -17.30 9.02 5.61
CA THR A 25 -18.49 8.23 5.98
C THR A 25 -18.34 7.56 7.35
N ALA A 26 -17.19 6.96 7.63
CA ALA A 26 -16.92 6.32 8.91
C ALA A 26 -16.92 7.34 10.06
N LYS A 27 -16.36 8.54 9.85
CA LYS A 27 -16.32 9.62 10.83
C LYS A 27 -17.73 10.13 11.15
N ILE A 28 -18.57 10.37 10.14
CA ILE A 28 -19.98 10.76 10.31
C ILE A 28 -20.79 9.67 11.05
N ARG A 29 -20.38 8.41 10.92
CA ARG A 29 -20.95 7.27 11.64
C ARG A 29 -20.34 7.07 13.02
N ASN A 30 -19.63 8.07 13.56
CA ASN A 30 -19.03 8.08 14.90
C ASN A 30 -18.05 6.90 15.14
N LYS A 31 -17.23 6.57 14.13
CA LYS A 31 -16.17 5.57 14.29
C LYS A 31 -14.82 6.26 14.48
N GLU A 32 -14.01 5.69 15.37
CA GLU A 32 -12.61 6.05 15.45
C GLU A 32 -11.87 5.45 14.26
N ILE A 33 -11.12 6.29 13.54
CA ILE A 33 -10.46 5.89 12.30
C ILE A 33 -8.96 6.16 12.31
N LEU A 34 -8.22 5.30 11.62
CA LEU A 34 -6.84 5.53 11.20
C LEU A 34 -6.84 5.62 9.67
N LEU A 35 -6.55 6.79 9.12
CA LEU A 35 -6.42 6.99 7.67
C LEU A 35 -4.93 7.04 7.29
N PHE A 36 -4.47 6.08 6.50
CA PHE A 36 -3.08 5.97 6.07
C PHE A 36 -2.90 6.47 4.64
N GLY A 37 -1.85 7.26 4.40
CA GLY A 37 -1.45 7.72 3.08
C GLY A 37 -0.12 8.46 3.12
N ALA A 38 0.59 8.54 2.00
CA ALA A 38 1.82 9.31 1.88
C ALA A 38 1.54 10.82 1.96
N GLU A 39 0.43 11.24 1.36
CA GLU A 39 -0.04 12.63 1.34
C GLU A 39 -1.49 12.71 1.84
N PRO A 40 -1.94 13.91 2.31
CA PRO A 40 -3.33 14.11 2.73
C PRO A 40 -4.35 13.75 1.64
N VAL A 41 -4.02 14.01 0.38
CA VAL A 41 -4.77 13.57 -0.80
C VAL A 41 -3.80 12.98 -1.79
N SER A 42 -4.12 11.83 -2.36
CA SER A 42 -3.28 11.15 -3.33
C SER A 42 -2.88 12.06 -4.49
N SER A 43 -1.59 12.11 -4.81
CA SER A 43 -1.04 12.89 -5.93
C SER A 43 -1.65 12.52 -7.28
N LYS A 44 -2.20 11.31 -7.43
CA LYS A 44 -2.92 10.89 -8.65
C LYS A 44 -4.16 11.72 -8.91
N VAL A 45 -4.82 12.23 -7.86
CA VAL A 45 -5.98 13.12 -8.00
C VAL A 45 -5.53 14.46 -8.55
N ALA A 46 -4.53 15.10 -7.95
CA ALA A 46 -4.04 16.42 -8.35
C ALA A 46 -3.48 16.45 -9.79
N LYS A 47 -2.94 15.34 -10.28
CA LYS A 47 -2.41 15.20 -11.65
C LYS A 47 -3.48 15.18 -12.76
N ALA A 48 -4.77 15.04 -12.43
CA ALA A 48 -5.83 15.03 -13.43
C ALA A 48 -6.05 16.46 -13.99
N HIS A 49 -5.91 16.62 -15.31
CA HIS A 49 -6.05 17.93 -15.94
C HIS A 49 -7.48 18.47 -15.84
N ARG A 50 -8.47 17.63 -16.14
CA ARG A 50 -9.89 18.00 -16.13
C ARG A 50 -10.78 16.77 -15.93
N ILE A 51 -11.71 16.85 -14.99
CA ILE A 51 -12.65 15.79 -14.67
C ILE A 51 -14.06 16.29 -15.04
N LEU A 52 -14.67 15.65 -16.04
CA LEU A 52 -15.94 16.10 -16.60
C LEU A 52 -17.15 15.32 -16.06
N ASN A 53 -16.91 14.16 -15.46
CA ASN A 53 -17.94 13.20 -15.07
C ASN A 53 -18.05 13.02 -13.54
N TYR A 54 -17.70 14.04 -12.77
CA TYR A 54 -17.92 14.03 -11.33
C TYR A 54 -19.22 14.80 -11.01
N PRO A 55 -20.33 14.12 -10.66
CA PRO A 55 -21.61 14.78 -10.40
C PRO A 55 -21.50 15.86 -9.31
N GLY A 56 -22.08 17.02 -9.59
CA GLY A 56 -22.02 18.18 -8.70
C GLY A 56 -20.77 19.06 -8.84
N LEU A 57 -19.75 18.60 -9.58
CA LEU A 57 -18.51 19.36 -9.84
C LEU A 57 -18.23 19.40 -11.35
N PRO A 58 -18.93 20.25 -12.13
CA PRO A 58 -18.74 20.30 -13.56
C PRO A 58 -17.37 20.84 -13.94
N ALA A 59 -16.64 20.05 -14.74
CA ALA A 59 -15.33 20.43 -15.29
C ALA A 59 -14.27 20.80 -14.25
N VAL A 60 -14.28 20.13 -13.10
CA VAL A 60 -13.31 20.34 -12.01
C VAL A 60 -11.92 19.84 -12.43
N SER A 61 -10.88 20.61 -12.10
CA SER A 61 -9.50 20.12 -12.21
C SER A 61 -9.19 19.14 -11.07
N GLY A 62 -8.15 18.32 -11.27
CA GLY A 62 -7.70 17.41 -10.19
C GLY A 62 -7.20 18.16 -8.97
N GLU A 63 -6.58 19.31 -9.16
CA GLU A 63 -6.11 20.16 -8.05
C GLU A 63 -7.27 20.75 -7.24
N GLU A 64 -8.29 21.29 -7.90
CA GLU A 64 -9.52 21.79 -7.23
C GLU A 64 -10.23 20.67 -6.48
N LEU A 65 -10.33 19.47 -7.05
CA LEU A 65 -10.92 18.31 -6.38
C LEU A 65 -10.08 17.90 -5.16
N ALA A 66 -8.75 17.89 -5.29
CA ALA A 66 -7.85 17.58 -4.18
C ALA A 66 -7.98 18.59 -3.04
N GLN A 67 -8.10 19.88 -3.36
CA GLN A 67 -8.34 20.93 -2.38
C GLN A 67 -9.71 20.79 -1.70
N ALA A 68 -10.76 20.41 -2.45
CA ALA A 68 -12.08 20.15 -1.90
C ALA A 68 -12.06 18.97 -0.91
N TYR A 69 -11.38 17.89 -1.26
CA TYR A 69 -11.18 16.75 -0.36
C TYR A 69 -10.41 17.15 0.91
N LYS A 70 -9.32 17.91 0.76
CA LYS A 70 -8.54 18.37 1.90
C LYS A 70 -9.38 19.21 2.85
N ARG A 71 -10.14 20.20 2.34
CA ARG A 71 -11.03 21.00 3.18
C ARG A 71 -12.03 20.12 3.94
N HIS A 72 -12.63 19.12 3.29
CA HIS A 72 -13.60 18.23 3.93
C HIS A 72 -12.98 17.38 5.04
N LEU A 73 -11.73 16.89 4.85
CA LEU A 73 -10.99 16.20 5.91
C LEU A 73 -10.71 17.13 7.09
N ASP A 74 -10.29 18.37 6.81
CA ASP A 74 -9.97 19.39 7.83
C ASP A 74 -11.22 19.76 8.65
N GLU A 75 -12.37 19.98 8.00
CA GLU A 75 -13.66 20.27 8.65
C GLU A 75 -14.12 19.16 9.60
N LEU A 76 -13.90 17.91 9.23
CA LEU A 76 -14.24 16.75 10.07
C LEU A 76 -13.11 16.35 11.02
N GLN A 77 -12.01 17.11 11.07
CA GLN A 77 -10.83 16.83 11.89
C GLN A 77 -10.27 15.43 11.66
N ILE A 78 -10.26 14.98 10.39
CA ILE A 78 -9.70 13.70 10.00
C ILE A 78 -8.22 13.86 9.71
N ALA A 79 -7.38 13.34 10.60
CA ALA A 79 -5.94 13.36 10.45
C ALA A 79 -5.47 12.20 9.56
N VAL A 80 -4.50 12.48 8.66
CA VAL A 80 -3.83 11.45 7.86
C VAL A 80 -2.55 11.02 8.55
N THR A 81 -2.43 9.73 8.81
CA THR A 81 -1.17 9.11 9.25
C THR A 81 -0.27 8.97 8.02
N LYS A 82 0.72 9.86 7.91
CA LYS A 82 1.67 9.89 6.78
C LYS A 82 2.66 8.74 6.84
N LYS A 83 2.14 7.53 6.66
CA LYS A 83 2.92 6.29 6.65
C LYS A 83 2.38 5.34 5.60
N ARG A 84 3.30 4.61 4.99
CA ARG A 84 2.97 3.53 4.09
C ARG A 84 2.66 2.27 4.89
N VAL A 85 1.53 1.64 4.59
CA VAL A 85 1.20 0.31 5.11
C VAL A 85 1.85 -0.73 4.20
N HIS A 86 2.60 -1.64 4.80
CA HIS A 86 3.33 -2.71 4.10
C HIS A 86 2.64 -4.06 4.23
N ALA A 87 1.98 -4.29 5.35
CA ALA A 87 1.26 -5.54 5.58
C ALA A 87 0.07 -5.35 6.51
N VAL A 88 -0.95 -6.17 6.32
CA VAL A 88 -2.14 -6.27 7.16
C VAL A 88 -2.39 -7.74 7.48
N TYR A 89 -2.41 -8.09 8.74
CA TYR A 89 -2.61 -9.46 9.22
C TYR A 89 -3.94 -9.59 9.94
N ALA A 90 -4.79 -10.51 9.49
CA ALA A 90 -6.03 -10.87 10.17
C ALA A 90 -5.69 -11.74 11.39
N MET A 91 -5.94 -11.22 12.60
CA MET A 91 -5.62 -11.86 13.88
C MET A 91 -6.86 -12.46 14.56
N GLY A 92 -7.88 -12.82 13.77
CA GLY A 92 -9.16 -13.31 14.27
C GLY A 92 -10.10 -12.19 14.71
N SER A 93 -9.89 -11.62 15.89
CA SER A 93 -10.76 -10.56 16.43
C SER A 93 -10.38 -9.13 16.01
N TYR A 94 -9.20 -8.93 15.44
CA TYR A 94 -8.68 -7.64 15.00
C TYR A 94 -7.69 -7.79 13.85
N PHE A 95 -7.28 -6.68 13.28
CA PHE A 95 -6.20 -6.61 12.29
C PHE A 95 -4.97 -5.95 12.88
N ALA A 96 -3.81 -6.58 12.71
CA ALA A 96 -2.51 -5.97 12.95
C ALA A 96 -2.03 -5.32 11.65
N ILE A 97 -1.64 -4.05 11.71
CA ILE A 97 -1.26 -3.25 10.55
C ILE A 97 0.18 -2.80 10.74
N GLN A 98 1.05 -3.12 9.80
CA GLN A 98 2.44 -2.69 9.78
C GLN A 98 2.59 -1.47 8.88
N ALA A 99 2.97 -0.32 9.45
CA ALA A 99 3.21 0.91 8.71
C ALA A 99 4.56 1.53 9.10
N GLY A 100 5.55 1.43 8.20
CA GLY A 100 6.94 1.70 8.53
C GLY A 100 7.41 0.76 9.65
N GLN A 101 8.07 1.30 10.65
CA GLN A 101 8.53 0.53 11.82
C GLN A 101 7.48 0.43 12.94
N GLU A 102 6.29 0.98 12.75
CA GLU A 102 5.24 1.02 13.76
C GLU A 102 4.14 0.01 13.46
N GLN A 103 3.55 -0.50 14.53
CA GLN A 103 2.38 -1.36 14.48
C GLN A 103 1.13 -0.60 14.94
N TYR A 104 0.02 -0.90 14.28
CA TYR A 104 -1.31 -0.37 14.58
C TYR A 104 -2.31 -1.51 14.66
N ARG A 105 -3.44 -1.25 15.29
CA ARG A 105 -4.52 -2.22 15.40
C ARG A 105 -5.84 -1.59 14.97
N ALA A 106 -6.69 -2.37 14.29
CA ALA A 106 -8.05 -1.99 13.99
C ALA A 106 -8.99 -3.20 14.04
N ASP A 107 -10.26 -2.96 14.35
CA ASP A 107 -11.26 -4.02 14.36
C ASP A 107 -11.79 -4.35 12.96
N SER A 108 -11.64 -3.42 12.01
CA SER A 108 -11.96 -3.56 10.59
C SER A 108 -10.94 -2.81 9.74
N VAL A 109 -10.75 -3.24 8.48
CA VAL A 109 -9.84 -2.58 7.53
C VAL A 109 -10.52 -2.35 6.19
N ILE A 110 -10.28 -1.18 5.59
CA ILE A 110 -10.71 -0.82 4.23
C ILE A 110 -9.48 -0.58 3.36
N LEU A 111 -9.27 -1.42 2.36
CA LEU A 111 -8.24 -1.24 1.35
C LEU A 111 -8.73 -0.27 0.27
N ALA A 112 -8.10 0.89 0.17
CA ALA A 112 -8.41 1.96 -0.78
C ALA A 112 -7.14 2.51 -1.45
N CYS A 113 -6.07 1.71 -1.51
CA CYS A 113 -4.75 2.12 -1.95
C CYS A 113 -4.60 2.22 -3.49
N GLY A 114 -5.69 1.99 -4.23
CA GLY A 114 -5.66 2.03 -5.69
C GLY A 114 -4.85 0.90 -6.30
N MET A 115 -4.43 1.09 -7.56
CA MET A 115 -3.60 0.13 -8.29
C MET A 115 -2.31 0.78 -8.76
N THR A 116 -1.23 0.00 -8.78
CA THR A 116 -0.02 0.39 -9.50
C THR A 116 -0.18 0.11 -11.01
N ALA A 117 0.42 0.95 -11.83
CA ALA A 117 0.48 0.72 -13.27
C ALA A 117 1.51 -0.35 -13.66
N ASP A 118 2.45 -0.65 -12.76
CA ASP A 118 3.54 -1.58 -13.01
C ASP A 118 3.05 -3.03 -12.94
N LYS A 119 3.43 -3.83 -13.95
CA LYS A 119 3.24 -5.27 -13.91
C LYS A 119 4.27 -5.92 -12.99
N PRO A 120 3.91 -7.02 -12.30
CA PRO A 120 4.90 -7.84 -11.62
C PRO A 120 6.01 -8.30 -12.57
N PHE A 121 7.24 -8.37 -12.11
CA PHE A 121 8.31 -9.01 -12.86
C PHE A 121 8.03 -10.51 -13.03
N PRO A 122 8.46 -11.13 -14.14
CA PRO A 122 8.53 -12.58 -14.20
C PRO A 122 9.28 -13.13 -12.98
N GLY A 123 8.72 -14.14 -12.31
CA GLY A 123 9.25 -14.71 -11.07
C GLY A 123 8.87 -13.96 -9.77
N GLU A 124 8.37 -12.73 -9.84
CA GLU A 124 8.06 -11.94 -8.64
C GLU A 124 7.05 -12.63 -7.72
N ASN A 125 5.90 -13.06 -8.27
CA ASN A 125 4.87 -13.75 -7.49
C ASN A 125 5.30 -15.16 -7.07
N GLU A 126 6.09 -15.83 -7.89
CA GLU A 126 6.60 -17.16 -7.62
C GLU A 126 7.51 -17.19 -6.39
N PHE A 127 8.41 -16.21 -6.29
CA PHE A 127 9.40 -16.12 -5.22
C PHE A 127 8.99 -15.22 -4.05
N LEU A 128 7.75 -14.73 -4.01
CA LEU A 128 7.24 -13.98 -2.87
C LEU A 128 7.29 -14.82 -1.59
N GLY A 129 7.92 -14.29 -0.53
CA GLY A 129 8.20 -15.01 0.71
C GLY A 129 9.31 -16.07 0.59
N ARG A 130 9.86 -16.26 -0.62
CA ARG A 130 11.01 -17.14 -0.88
C ARG A 130 12.21 -16.36 -1.43
N GLY A 131 12.40 -15.15 -0.93
CA GLY A 131 13.46 -14.23 -1.30
C GLY A 131 12.98 -12.93 -1.94
N VAL A 132 11.74 -12.84 -2.45
CA VAL A 132 11.11 -11.56 -2.82
C VAL A 132 10.34 -11.01 -1.62
N SER A 133 10.51 -9.73 -1.35
CA SER A 133 9.83 -8.99 -0.30
C SER A 133 9.41 -7.59 -0.79
N TYR A 134 8.39 -7.02 -0.13
CA TYR A 134 7.90 -5.64 -0.33
C TYR A 134 8.07 -4.77 0.91
N CYS A 135 8.70 -5.32 1.96
CA CYS A 135 8.84 -4.67 3.25
C CYS A 135 10.26 -4.90 3.80
N ALA A 136 11.12 -3.90 3.70
CA ALA A 136 12.47 -4.00 4.26
C ALA A 136 12.43 -4.22 5.78
N THR A 137 11.61 -3.44 6.48
CA THR A 137 11.47 -3.54 7.95
C THR A 137 11.02 -4.93 8.42
N CYS A 138 10.16 -5.60 7.63
CA CYS A 138 9.63 -6.93 8.00
C CYS A 138 10.68 -8.03 7.84
N ASP A 139 11.45 -7.98 6.74
CA ASP A 139 12.19 -9.14 6.27
C ASP A 139 13.72 -8.96 6.27
N ALA A 140 14.24 -7.76 6.54
CA ALA A 140 15.69 -7.46 6.49
C ALA A 140 16.53 -8.46 7.29
N GLN A 141 16.07 -8.87 8.47
CA GLN A 141 16.80 -9.76 9.37
C GLN A 141 17.06 -11.15 8.78
N PHE A 142 16.21 -11.63 7.86
CA PHE A 142 16.43 -12.92 7.16
C PHE A 142 17.62 -12.86 6.17
N PHE A 143 18.05 -11.64 5.82
CA PHE A 143 19.14 -11.38 4.88
C PHE A 143 20.39 -10.82 5.54
N LYS A 144 20.52 -10.92 6.86
CA LYS A 144 21.71 -10.45 7.58
C LYS A 144 23.00 -10.99 6.97
N GLY A 145 23.92 -10.08 6.61
CA GLY A 145 25.21 -10.40 6.02
C GLY A 145 25.18 -10.89 4.57
N LYS A 146 23.99 -10.97 3.93
CA LYS A 146 23.81 -11.44 2.55
C LYS A 146 23.78 -10.29 1.54
N THR A 147 23.72 -10.63 0.25
CA THR A 147 23.56 -9.66 -0.84
C THR A 147 22.08 -9.57 -1.24
N VAL A 148 21.51 -8.38 -1.23
CA VAL A 148 20.13 -8.14 -1.67
C VAL A 148 20.06 -7.11 -2.78
N ALA A 149 19.07 -7.23 -3.66
CA ALA A 149 18.69 -6.18 -4.59
C ALA A 149 17.51 -5.37 -4.03
N VAL A 150 17.54 -4.06 -4.26
CA VAL A 150 16.43 -3.16 -3.99
C VAL A 150 16.00 -2.51 -5.29
N ILE A 151 14.77 -2.77 -5.73
CA ILE A 151 14.16 -2.15 -6.91
C ILE A 151 13.26 -1.02 -6.40
N GLY A 152 13.76 0.22 -6.46
CA GLY A 152 13.14 1.38 -5.83
C GLY A 152 12.38 2.25 -6.83
N TYR A 153 11.08 2.46 -6.60
CA TYR A 153 10.21 3.29 -7.43
C TYR A 153 9.89 4.64 -6.78
N THR A 154 10.10 4.78 -5.48
CA THR A 154 9.70 5.94 -4.69
C THR A 154 10.89 6.57 -3.97
N LYS A 155 10.72 7.80 -3.48
CA LYS A 155 11.75 8.47 -2.68
C LYS A 155 12.06 7.69 -1.39
N GLU A 156 11.03 7.13 -0.76
CA GLU A 156 11.15 6.36 0.48
C GLU A 156 11.97 5.07 0.27
N SER A 157 12.05 4.56 -0.97
CA SER A 157 12.87 3.37 -1.27
C SER A 157 14.36 3.58 -1.02
N VAL A 158 14.82 4.83 -0.99
CA VAL A 158 16.22 5.18 -0.67
C VAL A 158 16.46 5.01 0.83
N GLU A 159 15.54 5.48 1.68
CA GLU A 159 15.61 5.33 3.14
C GLU A 159 15.54 3.85 3.53
N GLU A 160 14.69 3.09 2.86
CA GLU A 160 14.60 1.62 3.05
C GLU A 160 15.89 0.90 2.60
N ALA A 161 16.54 1.34 1.52
CA ALA A 161 17.83 0.80 1.08
C ALA A 161 18.95 1.10 2.08
N GLN A 162 18.96 2.29 2.69
CA GLN A 162 19.90 2.65 3.76
C GLN A 162 19.67 1.80 5.00
N TYR A 163 18.42 1.60 5.42
CA TYR A 163 18.06 0.71 6.52
C TYR A 163 18.53 -0.74 6.26
N LEU A 164 18.29 -1.25 5.05
CA LEU A 164 18.79 -2.58 4.67
C LEU A 164 20.32 -2.66 4.75
N ALA A 165 21.03 -1.62 4.34
CA ALA A 165 22.48 -1.57 4.35
C ALA A 165 23.10 -1.69 5.76
N GLU A 166 22.35 -1.32 6.81
CA GLU A 166 22.79 -1.52 8.20
C GLU A 166 22.78 -2.99 8.63
N ILE A 167 22.05 -3.85 7.92
CA ILE A 167 21.77 -5.23 8.32
C ILE A 167 22.44 -6.25 7.38
N VAL A 168 22.35 -6.00 6.06
CA VAL A 168 22.83 -6.92 5.04
C VAL A 168 24.30 -6.69 4.69
N GLY A 169 24.94 -7.65 4.04
CA GLY A 169 26.33 -7.52 3.60
C GLY A 169 26.51 -6.55 2.42
N LYS A 170 25.55 -6.54 1.48
CA LYS A 170 25.57 -5.68 0.30
C LYS A 170 24.16 -5.39 -0.22
N VAL A 171 23.92 -4.15 -0.63
CA VAL A 171 22.69 -3.71 -1.32
C VAL A 171 23.04 -3.34 -2.77
N LEU A 172 22.36 -3.96 -3.72
CA LEU A 172 22.33 -3.56 -5.13
C LEU A 172 21.07 -2.73 -5.35
N TYR A 173 21.22 -1.42 -5.50
CA TYR A 173 20.08 -0.50 -5.61
C TYR A 173 19.79 -0.14 -7.07
N PHE A 174 18.57 -0.44 -7.53
CA PHE A 174 18.06 -0.19 -8.87
C PHE A 174 17.00 0.91 -8.83
N PRO A 175 17.36 2.18 -9.10
CA PRO A 175 16.38 3.27 -9.13
C PRO A 175 15.51 3.18 -10.40
N MET A 176 14.19 3.04 -10.23
CA MET A 176 13.22 2.92 -11.32
C MET A 176 12.52 4.23 -11.66
N GLY A 177 12.69 5.27 -10.85
CA GLY A 177 12.10 6.58 -11.04
C GLY A 177 13.07 7.72 -10.75
N LYS A 178 12.78 8.92 -11.27
CA LYS A 178 13.62 10.11 -11.03
C LYS A 178 13.71 10.48 -9.55
N GLU A 179 12.68 10.18 -8.78
CA GLU A 179 12.58 10.46 -7.34
C GLU A 179 13.35 9.44 -6.48
N ALA A 180 13.68 8.29 -7.06
CA ALA A 180 14.43 7.22 -6.40
C ALA A 180 15.97 7.41 -6.49
N VAL A 181 16.45 8.53 -7.03
CA VAL A 181 17.87 8.84 -7.15
C VAL A 181 18.25 9.91 -6.15
N LEU A 182 19.09 9.58 -5.16
CA LEU A 182 19.70 10.58 -4.28
C LEU A 182 21.22 10.50 -4.36
N PRO A 183 21.93 11.65 -4.38
CA PRO A 183 23.37 11.68 -4.22
C PRO A 183 23.75 11.28 -2.78
N GLY A 184 24.81 10.50 -2.62
CA GLY A 184 25.41 10.26 -1.31
C GLY A 184 24.96 9.01 -0.57
N LEU A 185 24.46 7.97 -1.27
CA LEU A 185 24.35 6.64 -0.70
C LEU A 185 25.76 6.13 -0.36
N SER A 186 26.03 5.92 0.92
CA SER A 186 27.34 5.50 1.43
C SER A 186 27.32 4.04 1.88
N GLY A 187 28.50 3.48 2.06
CA GLY A 187 28.69 2.16 2.63
C GLY A 187 28.65 1.04 1.61
N ASN A 188 27.88 -0.01 1.91
CA ASN A 188 27.75 -1.23 1.12
C ASN A 188 26.61 -1.18 0.07
N ILE A 189 26.17 0.03 -0.32
CA ILE A 189 25.16 0.22 -1.36
C ILE A 189 25.84 0.52 -2.70
N GLU A 190 25.58 -0.34 -3.69
CA GLU A 190 25.99 -0.16 -5.09
C GLU A 190 24.76 0.26 -5.91
N ILE A 191 24.84 1.41 -6.60
CA ILE A 191 23.79 1.87 -7.52
C ILE A 191 23.98 1.18 -8.86
N CYS A 192 22.94 0.48 -9.32
CA CYS A 192 22.89 -0.23 -10.59
C CYS A 192 21.98 0.55 -11.56
N THR A 193 22.44 0.73 -12.80
CA THR A 193 21.72 1.51 -13.84
C THR A 193 20.97 0.64 -14.83
N GLU A 194 21.23 -0.65 -14.86
CA GLU A 194 20.56 -1.62 -15.71
C GLU A 194 19.12 -1.82 -15.26
N LYS A 195 18.24 -2.12 -16.19
CA LYS A 195 16.81 -2.29 -15.90
C LYS A 195 16.50 -3.73 -15.47
N PRO A 196 15.95 -3.94 -14.26
CA PRO A 196 15.45 -5.22 -13.85
C PRO A 196 14.41 -5.79 -14.84
N ALA A 197 14.53 -7.08 -15.16
CA ALA A 197 13.69 -7.73 -16.16
C ALA A 197 13.01 -9.01 -15.63
N GLU A 198 13.72 -9.85 -14.88
CA GLU A 198 13.24 -11.15 -14.44
C GLU A 198 13.90 -11.59 -13.13
N ILE A 199 13.18 -12.28 -12.28
CA ILE A 199 13.67 -12.87 -11.04
C ILE A 199 13.74 -14.37 -11.23
N THR A 200 14.89 -14.96 -10.94
CA THR A 200 15.12 -16.39 -11.18
C THR A 200 15.72 -17.08 -9.95
N GLY A 201 15.44 -18.37 -9.84
CA GLY A 201 15.94 -19.25 -8.80
C GLY A 201 15.34 -20.64 -8.93
N THR A 202 15.60 -21.51 -7.98
CA THR A 202 15.02 -22.86 -7.91
C THR A 202 13.97 -22.93 -6.79
N MET A 203 14.40 -23.06 -5.55
CA MET A 203 13.50 -23.07 -4.39
C MET A 203 13.29 -21.67 -3.80
N LYS A 204 14.24 -20.77 -4.01
CA LYS A 204 14.24 -19.37 -3.55
C LYS A 204 14.91 -18.49 -4.60
N VAL A 205 14.85 -17.18 -4.39
CA VAL A 205 15.60 -16.23 -5.23
C VAL A 205 17.09 -16.56 -5.23
N GLU A 206 17.68 -16.57 -6.41
CA GLU A 206 19.12 -16.75 -6.62
C GLU A 206 19.72 -15.62 -7.46
N ARG A 207 18.93 -15.02 -8.36
CA ARG A 207 19.43 -14.03 -9.31
C ARG A 207 18.37 -13.03 -9.71
N LEU A 208 18.81 -11.78 -9.95
CA LEU A 208 18.08 -10.75 -10.66
C LEU A 208 18.68 -10.60 -12.05
N LYS A 209 17.91 -10.85 -13.09
CA LYS A 209 18.27 -10.60 -14.49
C LYS A 209 17.86 -9.18 -14.87
N THR A 210 18.76 -8.48 -15.52
CA THR A 210 18.53 -7.15 -16.10
C THR A 210 18.65 -7.21 -17.62
N ASP A 211 18.47 -6.09 -18.29
CA ASP A 211 18.66 -5.95 -19.73
C ASP A 211 20.13 -6.12 -20.19
N GLY A 212 21.09 -6.03 -19.29
CA GLY A 212 22.52 -6.12 -19.62
C GLY A 212 23.33 -7.11 -18.79
N LYS A 213 22.83 -7.56 -17.62
CA LYS A 213 23.62 -8.31 -16.67
C LYS A 213 22.78 -9.24 -15.79
N LEU A 214 23.44 -10.24 -15.21
CA LEU A 214 22.87 -11.15 -14.24
C LEU A 214 23.51 -10.88 -12.87
N TYR A 215 22.69 -10.57 -11.86
CA TYR A 215 23.14 -10.28 -10.51
C TYR A 215 22.81 -11.44 -9.57
N PRO A 216 23.80 -12.13 -9.01
CA PRO A 216 23.56 -13.08 -7.92
C PRO A 216 23.08 -12.33 -6.69
N VAL A 217 21.93 -12.75 -6.12
CA VAL A 217 21.34 -12.14 -4.92
C VAL A 217 20.64 -13.18 -4.07
N ASP A 218 20.63 -12.96 -2.76
CA ASP A 218 19.93 -13.83 -1.81
C ASP A 218 18.48 -13.39 -1.59
N GLY A 219 18.17 -12.12 -1.91
CA GLY A 219 16.84 -11.55 -1.79
C GLY A 219 16.64 -10.31 -2.65
N ILE A 220 15.38 -9.98 -2.91
CA ILE A 220 14.99 -8.83 -3.73
C ILE A 220 13.86 -8.09 -3.02
N PHE A 221 14.08 -6.82 -2.73
CA PHE A 221 13.08 -5.91 -2.17
C PHE A 221 12.53 -5.01 -3.28
N ILE A 222 11.23 -5.08 -3.54
CA ILE A 222 10.57 -4.32 -4.61
C ILE A 222 9.69 -3.25 -3.97
N LEU A 223 10.14 -1.99 -3.99
CA LEU A 223 9.55 -0.89 -3.24
C LEU A 223 8.80 0.05 -4.19
N ARG A 224 7.51 -0.29 -4.50
CA ARG A 224 6.59 0.47 -5.37
C ARG A 224 5.69 1.40 -4.55
N GLU A 225 5.03 2.37 -5.22
CA GLU A 225 4.01 3.23 -4.59
C GLU A 225 2.81 2.46 -4.05
N ALA A 226 2.38 1.42 -4.73
CA ALA A 226 1.29 0.55 -4.31
C ALA A 226 1.72 -0.91 -4.32
N VAL A 227 1.19 -1.67 -3.37
CA VAL A 227 1.39 -3.12 -3.26
C VAL A 227 0.16 -3.81 -3.82
N PHE A 228 0.34 -4.96 -4.50
CA PHE A 228 -0.80 -5.76 -4.96
C PHE A 228 -1.62 -6.26 -3.76
N PRO A 229 -2.97 -6.34 -3.89
CA PRO A 229 -3.85 -6.64 -2.76
C PRO A 229 -3.49 -7.91 -2.00
N GLY A 230 -3.20 -9.01 -2.71
CA GLY A 230 -2.83 -10.29 -2.10
C GLY A 230 -1.46 -10.31 -1.42
N GLN A 231 -0.62 -9.32 -1.72
CA GLN A 231 0.68 -9.11 -1.08
C GLN A 231 0.53 -8.30 0.20
N LEU A 232 -0.40 -7.33 0.19
CA LEU A 232 -0.69 -6.48 1.34
C LEU A 232 -1.39 -7.26 2.45
N VAL A 233 -2.27 -8.20 2.07
CA VAL A 233 -3.04 -9.02 3.01
C VAL A 233 -2.89 -10.51 2.66
N PRO A 234 -2.12 -11.29 3.42
CA PRO A 234 -2.00 -12.72 3.21
C PRO A 234 -3.38 -13.42 3.25
N GLY A 235 -3.64 -14.29 2.28
CA GLY A 235 -4.90 -15.03 2.17
C GLY A 235 -6.06 -14.27 1.53
N LEU A 236 -5.87 -13.01 1.14
CA LEU A 236 -6.86 -12.27 0.36
C LEU A 236 -7.03 -12.87 -1.03
N LYS A 237 -8.25 -13.21 -1.41
CA LYS A 237 -8.58 -13.65 -2.77
C LYS A 237 -8.47 -12.48 -3.75
N THR A 238 -7.82 -12.73 -4.87
CA THR A 238 -7.64 -11.72 -5.93
C THR A 238 -8.10 -12.28 -7.27
N GLU A 239 -8.65 -11.41 -8.11
CA GLU A 239 -9.01 -11.69 -9.50
C GLU A 239 -8.37 -10.63 -10.39
N LYS A 240 -7.59 -11.04 -11.39
CA LYS A 240 -6.88 -10.14 -12.32
C LYS A 240 -6.10 -9.02 -11.59
N ASN A 241 -5.40 -9.39 -10.50
CA ASN A 241 -4.64 -8.49 -9.63
C ASN A 241 -5.49 -7.49 -8.79
N HIS A 242 -6.80 -7.62 -8.77
CA HIS A 242 -7.68 -6.82 -7.91
C HIS A 242 -8.17 -7.66 -6.72
N ALA A 243 -8.51 -7.01 -5.64
CA ALA A 243 -9.20 -7.67 -4.53
C ALA A 243 -10.60 -8.13 -4.99
N ALA A 244 -10.90 -9.41 -4.83
CA ALA A 244 -12.23 -9.94 -5.12
C ALA A 244 -13.19 -9.45 -4.03
N VAL A 245 -14.25 -8.73 -4.43
CA VAL A 245 -15.25 -8.17 -3.53
C VAL A 245 -16.68 -8.44 -4.03
N ASN A 246 -17.62 -8.48 -3.09
CA ASN A 246 -19.04 -8.49 -3.40
C ASN A 246 -19.61 -7.05 -3.57
N LEU A 247 -20.93 -6.91 -3.73
CA LEU A 247 -21.57 -5.61 -3.88
C LEU A 247 -21.48 -4.73 -2.62
N GLN A 248 -21.25 -5.31 -1.46
CA GLN A 248 -21.03 -4.63 -0.18
C GLN A 248 -19.55 -4.29 0.05
N MET A 249 -18.70 -4.47 -0.97
CA MET A 249 -17.25 -4.28 -0.90
C MET A 249 -16.55 -5.21 0.11
N GLU A 250 -17.21 -6.31 0.54
CA GLU A 250 -16.64 -7.32 1.42
C GLU A 250 -15.70 -8.24 0.66
N THR A 251 -14.58 -8.58 1.26
CA THR A 251 -13.63 -9.58 0.76
C THR A 251 -13.93 -10.97 1.35
N ASN A 252 -13.10 -11.95 1.01
CA ASN A 252 -13.15 -13.27 1.65
C ASN A 252 -12.64 -13.28 3.09
N VAL A 253 -12.04 -12.20 3.57
CA VAL A 253 -11.53 -12.06 4.95
C VAL A 253 -12.55 -11.25 5.74
N ALA A 254 -13.13 -11.83 6.78
CA ALA A 254 -14.15 -11.17 7.60
C ALA A 254 -13.63 -9.86 8.23
N GLY A 255 -14.35 -8.77 8.06
CA GLY A 255 -13.97 -7.42 8.54
C GLY A 255 -12.98 -6.69 7.64
N LEU A 256 -12.56 -7.29 6.53
CA LEU A 256 -11.73 -6.66 5.50
C LEU A 256 -12.56 -6.29 4.28
N PHE A 257 -12.49 -5.03 3.88
CA PHE A 257 -13.17 -4.46 2.72
C PHE A 257 -12.17 -3.91 1.72
N ALA A 258 -12.56 -3.82 0.44
CA ALA A 258 -11.73 -3.17 -0.58
C ALA A 258 -12.59 -2.34 -1.52
N CYS A 259 -12.09 -1.15 -1.91
CA CYS A 259 -12.86 -0.20 -2.71
C CYS A 259 -11.96 0.67 -3.60
N GLY A 260 -12.53 1.22 -4.66
CA GLY A 260 -11.82 1.98 -5.66
C GLY A 260 -11.14 1.08 -6.69
N ASP A 261 -9.99 1.52 -7.21
CA ASP A 261 -9.31 0.81 -8.29
C ASP A 261 -8.77 -0.55 -7.87
N ILE A 262 -8.45 -0.72 -6.60
CA ILE A 262 -8.01 -2.01 -6.05
C ILE A 262 -9.09 -3.10 -6.13
N ALA A 263 -10.37 -2.71 -6.21
CA ALA A 263 -11.53 -3.60 -6.35
C ALA A 263 -11.96 -3.79 -7.82
N GLY A 264 -11.17 -3.34 -8.80
CA GLY A 264 -11.41 -3.59 -10.22
C GLY A 264 -11.79 -2.36 -11.04
N THR A 265 -11.93 -2.60 -12.35
CA THR A 265 -12.35 -1.59 -13.35
C THR A 265 -13.85 -1.30 -13.27
N PRO A 266 -14.32 -0.14 -13.84
CA PRO A 266 -13.54 0.93 -14.46
C PRO A 266 -12.83 1.81 -13.43
N TYR A 267 -11.67 2.38 -13.79
CA TYR A 267 -10.94 3.31 -12.95
C TYR A 267 -11.49 4.71 -13.10
N GLN A 268 -12.40 5.09 -12.18
CA GLN A 268 -13.12 6.36 -12.22
C GLN A 268 -13.19 6.97 -10.82
N TYR A 269 -12.97 8.28 -10.70
CA TYR A 269 -13.00 8.98 -9.43
C TYR A 269 -14.34 8.82 -8.70
N ILE A 270 -15.45 8.98 -9.43
CA ILE A 270 -16.79 8.87 -8.85
C ILE A 270 -17.14 7.44 -8.43
N LYS A 271 -16.73 6.43 -9.24
CA LYS A 271 -16.88 5.01 -8.87
C LYS A 271 -16.10 4.72 -7.60
N ALA A 272 -14.86 5.19 -7.51
CA ALA A 272 -14.01 5.00 -6.34
C ALA A 272 -14.61 5.64 -5.09
N ALA A 273 -15.10 6.88 -5.19
CA ALA A 273 -15.78 7.57 -4.09
C ALA A 273 -17.04 6.83 -3.64
N GLY A 274 -17.89 6.39 -4.59
CA GLY A 274 -19.11 5.62 -4.29
C GLY A 274 -18.80 4.29 -3.58
N GLN A 275 -17.81 3.55 -4.07
CA GLN A 275 -17.39 2.31 -3.42
C GLN A 275 -16.78 2.53 -2.03
N GLY A 276 -16.06 3.64 -1.81
CA GLY A 276 -15.56 4.03 -0.48
C GLY A 276 -16.67 4.24 0.53
N ASN A 277 -17.76 4.91 0.12
CA ASN A 277 -18.95 5.07 0.95
C ASN A 277 -19.59 3.72 1.31
N VAL A 278 -19.78 2.82 0.32
CA VAL A 278 -20.35 1.49 0.54
C VAL A 278 -19.45 0.68 1.49
N ALA A 279 -18.13 0.66 1.27
CA ALA A 279 -17.19 -0.07 2.12
C ALA A 279 -17.25 0.41 3.58
N ALA A 280 -17.33 1.72 3.82
CA ALA A 280 -17.45 2.28 5.16
C ALA A 280 -18.74 1.88 5.86
N LEU A 281 -19.88 1.97 5.16
CA LEU A 281 -21.18 1.54 5.72
C LEU A 281 -21.19 0.04 6.04
N SER A 282 -20.59 -0.77 5.19
CA SER A 282 -20.43 -2.21 5.41
C SER A 282 -19.52 -2.54 6.59
N ALA A 283 -18.40 -1.81 6.73
CA ALA A 283 -17.51 -1.93 7.88
C ALA A 283 -18.21 -1.55 9.19
N VAL A 284 -18.98 -0.47 9.20
CA VAL A 284 -19.82 -0.07 10.36
C VAL A 284 -20.82 -1.15 10.72
N SER A 285 -21.51 -1.72 9.73
CA SER A 285 -22.47 -2.81 9.94
C SER A 285 -21.78 -4.06 10.52
N TYR A 286 -20.62 -4.41 10.00
CA TYR A 286 -19.80 -5.52 10.53
C TYR A 286 -19.45 -5.30 12.01
N LEU A 287 -18.96 -4.12 12.38
CA LEU A 287 -18.58 -3.79 13.75
C LEU A 287 -19.78 -3.81 14.71
N ASN A 288 -20.98 -3.40 14.27
CA ASN A 288 -22.18 -3.45 15.08
C ASN A 288 -22.57 -4.91 15.36
N ARG A 289 -22.60 -5.77 14.34
CA ARG A 289 -22.87 -7.21 14.53
C ARG A 289 -21.86 -7.90 15.48
N LYS A 290 -20.58 -7.51 15.36
CA LYS A 290 -19.53 -8.04 16.23
C LYS A 290 -19.75 -7.71 17.70
N LYS A 291 -20.31 -6.53 18.03
CA LYS A 291 -20.63 -6.11 19.39
C LYS A 291 -21.83 -6.86 19.98
N GLU A 292 -22.76 -7.30 19.14
CA GLU A 292 -23.96 -8.06 19.56
C GLU A 292 -23.63 -9.54 19.88
N THR A 293 -22.47 -10.02 19.45
CA THR A 293 -22.08 -11.44 19.59
C THR A 293 -21.11 -11.66 20.77
N VAL A 294 -20.64 -10.60 21.43
CA VAL A 294 -19.80 -10.59 22.64
C VAL A 294 -20.66 -10.24 23.86
#